data_dfd270616f4c87378296a5a0b523508d
#
_entry.id   dfd270616f4c87378296a5a0b523508d
#
_cell.length_a   1.000
_cell.length_b   1.000
_cell.length_c   1.000
_cell.angle_alpha   90.00
_cell.angle_beta   90.00
_cell.angle_gamma   90.00
#
_symmetry.space_group_name_H-M   'P 1'
#
loop_
_entity.id
_entity.type
_entity.pdbx_description
1 polymer ?
#
loop_
_entity_poly.entity_id
_entity_poly.type
_entity_poly.pdbx_seq_one_letter_code
_entity_poly.pdbx_strand_id
1 'polypeptide(L)'
;MKDHHFEIELQVRDYECDIQGIVNNAVYQNYLEHCRHKFLNYVGLDFAQLHNEGIDAVVIRAEIDYKFPLRPGDDFLVRLKLGKQGKLRIIFNQQIIRKADEKVMVNARITTVLTKNNRPILPGLLIEKFEKAGIKMEEI
;
A
#
# COMPACT_ATOMS: atom_id res chain seq x y z
N MET A 1 10.14 9.97 -0.89
CA MET A 1 9.86 9.36 0.43
C MET A 1 11.16 8.82 0.99
N LYS A 2 11.65 9.48 1.98
CA LYS A 2 12.83 9.00 2.72
C LYS A 2 12.37 7.98 3.75
N ASP A 3 13.23 7.02 4.03
CA ASP A 3 13.01 6.03 5.08
C ASP A 3 11.75 5.18 4.87
N HIS A 4 11.45 4.85 3.61
CA HIS A 4 10.38 3.93 3.32
C HIS A 4 10.72 2.54 3.90
N HIS A 5 9.68 1.81 4.30
CA HIS A 5 9.85 0.52 4.95
C HIS A 5 9.89 -0.64 3.96
N PHE A 6 9.35 -0.46 2.78
CA PHE A 6 9.22 -1.53 1.79
C PHE A 6 9.04 -0.96 0.40
N GLU A 7 9.49 -1.68 -0.62
CA GLU A 7 9.22 -1.31 -2.01
C GLU A 7 9.15 -2.55 -2.90
N ILE A 8 8.40 -2.42 -3.98
CA ILE A 8 8.37 -3.40 -5.07
C ILE A 8 8.63 -2.70 -6.39
N GLU A 9 9.11 -3.45 -7.38
CA GLU A 9 9.27 -2.97 -8.74
C GLU A 9 8.27 -3.65 -9.66
N LEU A 10 7.61 -2.86 -10.50
CA LEU A 10 6.63 -3.33 -11.48
C LEU A 10 6.89 -2.67 -12.82
N GLN A 11 6.28 -3.22 -13.87
CA GLN A 11 6.29 -2.65 -15.21
C GLN A 11 4.85 -2.48 -15.69
N VAL A 12 4.55 -1.35 -16.34
CA VAL A 12 3.24 -1.10 -16.92
C VAL A 12 3.00 -2.03 -18.11
N ARG A 13 1.86 -2.72 -18.08
CA ARG A 13 1.40 -3.61 -19.16
C ARG A 13 0.42 -2.86 -20.07
N ASP A 14 0.41 -3.21 -21.35
CA ASP A 14 -0.43 -2.53 -22.34
C ASP A 14 -1.91 -2.51 -21.97
N TYR A 15 -2.42 -3.62 -21.44
CA TYR A 15 -3.84 -3.74 -21.08
C TYR A 15 -4.22 -2.93 -19.83
N GLU A 16 -3.25 -2.35 -19.14
CA GLU A 16 -3.50 -1.48 -18.00
C GLU A 16 -3.74 -0.02 -18.40
N CYS A 17 -3.54 0.28 -19.68
CA CYS A 17 -3.69 1.62 -20.22
C CYS A 17 -5.04 1.82 -20.90
N ASP A 18 -5.50 3.07 -20.88
CA ASP A 18 -6.72 3.48 -21.54
C ASP A 18 -6.47 3.86 -23.01
N ILE A 19 -7.51 4.36 -23.68
CA ILE A 19 -7.44 4.78 -25.08
C ILE A 19 -6.44 5.91 -25.32
N GLN A 20 -6.11 6.68 -24.29
CA GLN A 20 -5.12 7.78 -24.38
C GLN A 20 -3.68 7.27 -24.27
N GLY A 21 -3.47 5.97 -24.05
CA GLY A 21 -2.14 5.39 -23.91
C GLY A 21 -1.48 5.70 -22.58
N ILE A 22 -2.26 5.93 -21.54
CA ILE A 22 -1.78 6.12 -20.17
C ILE A 22 -2.50 5.17 -19.24
N VAL A 23 -1.86 4.86 -18.10
CA VAL A 23 -2.44 3.95 -17.11
C VAL A 23 -3.78 4.51 -16.60
N ASN A 24 -4.79 3.65 -16.60
CA ASN A 24 -6.11 3.99 -16.07
C ASN A 24 -6.04 4.26 -14.56
N ASN A 25 -6.74 5.30 -14.10
CA ASN A 25 -6.73 5.69 -12.69
C ASN A 25 -7.06 4.55 -11.72
N ALA A 26 -7.97 3.66 -12.09
CA ALA A 26 -8.33 2.51 -11.26
C ALA A 26 -7.16 1.52 -11.09
N VAL A 27 -6.29 1.42 -12.09
CA VAL A 27 -5.15 0.50 -12.05
C VAL A 27 -4.11 0.93 -11.04
N TYR A 28 -3.93 2.24 -10.82
CA TYR A 28 -3.01 2.72 -9.77
C TYR A 28 -3.40 2.20 -8.40
N GLN A 29 -4.69 2.09 -8.11
CA GLN A 29 -5.16 1.50 -6.85
C GLN A 29 -4.75 0.04 -6.73
N ASN A 30 -4.79 -0.70 -7.84
CA ASN A 30 -4.33 -2.09 -7.87
C ASN A 30 -2.83 -2.20 -7.58
N TYR A 31 -2.03 -1.31 -8.13
CA TYR A 31 -0.59 -1.26 -7.84
C TYR A 31 -0.31 -1.01 -6.35
N LEU A 32 -1.04 -0.05 -5.78
CA LEU A 32 -0.88 0.29 -4.36
C LEU A 32 -1.30 -0.89 -3.47
N GLU A 33 -2.41 -1.51 -3.76
CA GLU A 33 -2.92 -2.69 -3.04
C GLU A 33 -1.94 -3.86 -3.13
N HIS A 34 -1.42 -4.12 -4.32
CA HIS A 34 -0.46 -5.20 -4.54
C HIS A 34 0.79 -5.00 -3.67
N CYS A 35 1.29 -3.77 -3.59
CA CYS A 35 2.42 -3.44 -2.72
C CYS A 35 2.08 -3.72 -1.24
N ARG A 36 0.90 -3.32 -0.78
CA ARG A 36 0.48 -3.60 0.61
C ARG A 36 0.39 -5.10 0.87
N HIS A 37 -0.16 -5.89 -0.05
CA HIS A 37 -0.26 -7.35 0.10
C HIS A 37 1.13 -7.99 0.16
N LYS A 38 2.04 -7.59 -0.71
CA LYS A 38 3.42 -8.09 -0.70
C LYS A 38 4.13 -7.74 0.60
N PHE A 39 3.93 -6.53 1.10
CA PHE A 39 4.51 -6.10 2.37
C PHE A 39 4.00 -6.95 3.54
N LEU A 40 2.70 -7.19 3.58
CA LEU A 40 2.11 -7.94 4.69
C LEU A 40 2.56 -9.41 4.67
N ASN A 41 2.72 -10.01 3.49
CA ASN A 41 3.35 -11.32 3.37
C ASN A 41 4.81 -11.30 3.85
N TYR A 42 5.55 -10.26 3.49
CA TYR A 42 6.94 -10.09 3.89
C TYR A 42 7.11 -10.07 5.42
N VAL A 43 6.19 -9.46 6.15
CA VAL A 43 6.24 -9.42 7.61
C VAL A 43 5.59 -10.65 8.27
N GLY A 44 5.19 -11.63 7.49
CA GLY A 44 4.73 -12.93 7.99
C GLY A 44 3.25 -13.01 8.31
N LEU A 45 2.42 -12.16 7.71
CA LEU A 45 0.97 -12.21 7.86
C LEU A 45 0.34 -13.00 6.72
N ASP A 46 -0.47 -14.00 7.06
CA ASP A 46 -1.26 -14.78 6.11
C ASP A 46 -2.72 -14.31 6.18
N PHE A 47 -3.12 -13.50 5.18
CA PHE A 47 -4.47 -12.94 5.16
C PHE A 47 -5.56 -13.98 4.93
N ALA A 48 -5.29 -15.02 4.16
CA ALA A 48 -6.27 -16.08 3.96
C ALA A 48 -6.61 -16.77 5.30
N GLN A 49 -5.58 -17.05 6.09
CA GLN A 49 -5.76 -17.65 7.41
C GLN A 49 -6.47 -16.68 8.36
N LEU A 50 -6.06 -15.42 8.39
CA LEU A 50 -6.70 -14.40 9.23
C LEU A 50 -8.18 -14.23 8.87
N HIS A 51 -8.49 -14.17 7.58
CA HIS A 51 -9.86 -14.08 7.11
C HIS A 51 -10.71 -15.26 7.59
N ASN A 52 -10.17 -16.47 7.55
CA ASN A 52 -10.84 -17.66 8.05
C ASN A 52 -11.11 -17.58 9.56
N GLU A 53 -10.31 -16.82 10.28
CA GLU A 53 -10.49 -16.55 11.71
C GLU A 53 -11.38 -15.33 11.97
N GLY A 54 -11.94 -14.74 10.92
CA GLY A 54 -12.81 -13.57 11.01
C GLY A 54 -12.06 -12.24 11.11
N ILE A 55 -10.73 -12.24 10.88
CA ILE A 55 -9.88 -11.03 10.99
C ILE A 55 -9.56 -10.52 9.61
N ASP A 56 -9.88 -9.25 9.35
CA ASP A 56 -9.62 -8.59 8.08
C ASP A 56 -8.97 -7.21 8.29
N ALA A 57 -8.13 -6.81 7.35
CA ALA A 57 -7.62 -5.44 7.26
C ALA A 57 -8.47 -4.71 6.21
N VAL A 58 -9.19 -3.69 6.64
CA VAL A 58 -10.17 -2.99 5.80
C VAL A 58 -9.72 -1.57 5.52
N VAL A 59 -9.69 -1.19 4.25
CA VAL A 59 -9.44 0.19 3.85
C VAL A 59 -10.69 1.01 4.13
N ILE A 60 -10.56 2.06 4.94
CA ILE A 60 -11.67 2.97 5.26
C ILE A 60 -11.54 4.33 4.58
N ARG A 61 -10.35 4.65 4.06
CA ARG A 61 -10.12 5.89 3.34
C ARG A 61 -8.92 5.74 2.42
N ALA A 62 -9.04 6.24 1.20
CA ALA A 62 -7.95 6.33 0.24
C ALA A 62 -7.85 7.76 -0.28
N GLU A 63 -6.69 8.38 -0.11
CA GLU A 63 -6.36 9.70 -0.64
C GLU A 63 -5.27 9.51 -1.67
N ILE A 64 -5.56 9.77 -2.93
CA ILE A 64 -4.63 9.50 -4.03
C ILE A 64 -4.48 10.74 -4.88
N ASP A 65 -3.24 11.23 -4.99
CA ASP A 65 -2.88 12.34 -5.87
C ASP A 65 -2.19 11.79 -7.11
N TYR A 66 -2.83 11.92 -8.26
CA TYR A 66 -2.30 11.52 -9.56
C TYR A 66 -1.54 12.71 -10.14
N LYS A 67 -0.22 12.68 -10.05
CA LYS A 67 0.63 13.81 -10.46
C LYS A 67 1.02 13.77 -11.93
N PHE A 68 1.46 12.60 -12.39
CA PHE A 68 1.90 12.39 -13.77
C PHE A 68 1.52 10.97 -14.20
N PRO A 69 1.14 10.77 -15.47
CA PRO A 69 0.70 9.46 -15.93
C PRO A 69 1.87 8.54 -16.29
N LEU A 70 1.77 7.30 -15.88
CA LEU A 70 2.62 6.21 -16.38
C LEU A 70 2.12 5.77 -17.75
N ARG A 71 3.03 5.24 -18.58
CA ARG A 71 2.79 4.78 -19.94
C ARG A 71 3.20 3.33 -20.12
N PRO A 72 2.72 2.65 -21.19
CA PRO A 72 3.10 1.27 -21.45
C PRO A 72 4.62 1.09 -21.44
N GLY A 73 5.09 0.05 -20.77
CA GLY A 73 6.51 -0.28 -20.68
C GLY A 73 7.31 0.50 -19.65
N ASP A 74 6.71 1.50 -18.98
CA ASP A 74 7.40 2.19 -17.91
C ASP A 74 7.69 1.24 -16.75
N ASP A 75 8.96 1.24 -16.30
CA ASP A 75 9.34 0.58 -15.05
C ASP A 75 9.14 1.55 -13.89
N PHE A 76 8.57 1.07 -12.82
CA PHE A 76 8.29 1.92 -11.67
C PHE A 76 8.44 1.18 -10.34
N LEU A 77 8.65 1.96 -9.30
CA LEU A 77 8.71 1.48 -7.92
C LEU A 77 7.44 1.90 -7.19
N VAL A 78 6.93 1.01 -6.34
CA VAL A 78 5.89 1.35 -5.38
C VAL A 78 6.51 1.25 -4.01
N ARG A 79 6.59 2.37 -3.30
CA ARG A 79 7.15 2.47 -1.97
C ARG A 79 6.06 2.60 -0.92
N LEU A 80 6.38 2.12 0.26
CA LEU A 80 5.44 2.07 1.37
C LEU A 80 6.13 2.47 2.66
N LYS A 81 5.49 3.37 3.41
CA LYS A 81 5.91 3.75 4.76
C LYS A 81 4.69 3.68 5.67
N LEU A 82 4.86 3.03 6.82
CA LEU A 82 3.79 2.85 7.79
C LEU A 82 3.74 3.97 8.80
N GLY A 83 2.52 4.34 9.16
CA GLY A 83 2.24 5.23 10.26
C GLY A 83 1.06 4.72 11.07
N LYS A 84 0.85 5.31 12.23
CA LYS A 84 -0.24 4.99 13.13
C LYS A 84 -1.01 6.26 13.46
N GLN A 85 -2.33 6.20 13.43
CA GLN A 85 -3.19 7.32 13.80
C GLN A 85 -4.20 6.88 14.85
N GLY A 86 -4.10 7.46 16.04
CA GLY A 86 -4.95 7.06 17.16
C GLY A 86 -4.72 5.61 17.55
N LYS A 87 -5.75 4.94 18.05
CA LYS A 87 -5.64 3.57 18.58
C LYS A 87 -5.93 2.49 17.56
N LEU A 88 -6.71 2.79 16.50
CA LEU A 88 -7.24 1.78 15.59
C LEU A 88 -6.67 1.84 14.18
N ARG A 89 -6.17 2.99 13.74
CA ARG A 89 -5.84 3.22 12.33
C ARG A 89 -4.37 2.97 12.05
N ILE A 90 -4.13 2.18 11.00
CA ILE A 90 -2.81 1.98 10.40
C ILE A 90 -2.82 2.74 9.09
N ILE A 91 -1.81 3.59 8.88
CA ILE A 91 -1.70 4.42 7.69
C ILE A 91 -0.59 3.87 6.81
N PHE A 92 -0.94 3.60 5.55
CA PHE A 92 0.05 3.27 4.53
C PHE A 92 0.28 4.53 3.69
N ASN A 93 1.44 5.16 3.87
CA ASN A 93 1.89 6.23 2.98
C ASN A 93 2.62 5.56 1.83
N GLN A 94 2.15 5.78 0.61
CA GLN A 94 2.70 5.11 -0.57
C GLN A 94 3.03 6.11 -1.66
N GLN A 95 4.06 5.78 -2.44
CA GLN A 95 4.44 6.53 -3.63
C GLN A 95 4.66 5.58 -4.79
N ILE A 96 4.27 6.03 -5.98
CA ILE A 96 4.63 5.37 -7.23
C ILE A 96 5.65 6.28 -7.91
N ILE A 97 6.82 5.73 -8.22
CA ILE A 97 7.98 6.48 -8.73
C ILE A 97 8.42 5.85 -10.04
N ARG A 98 8.46 6.64 -11.12
CA ARG A 98 8.98 6.15 -12.41
C ARG A 98 10.49 5.97 -12.28
N LYS A 99 10.97 4.78 -12.63
CA LYS A 99 12.35 4.41 -12.41
C LYS A 99 13.33 5.19 -13.29
N ALA A 100 12.95 5.46 -14.52
CA ALA A 100 13.84 6.11 -15.51
C ALA A 100 14.36 7.48 -15.07
N ASP A 101 13.53 8.27 -14.39
CA ASP A 101 13.85 9.64 -13.98
C ASP A 101 13.57 9.93 -12.51
N GLU A 102 13.22 8.91 -11.74
CA GLU A 102 12.88 8.99 -10.31
C GLU A 102 11.76 9.98 -9.99
N LYS A 103 10.89 10.23 -10.98
CA LYS A 103 9.78 11.16 -10.83
C LYS A 103 8.64 10.53 -10.05
N VAL A 104 8.12 11.26 -9.06
CA VAL A 104 6.94 10.82 -8.29
C VAL A 104 5.71 10.99 -9.16
N MET A 105 5.08 9.87 -9.53
CA MET A 105 3.91 9.83 -10.37
C MET A 105 2.61 9.89 -9.55
N VAL A 106 2.61 9.27 -8.39
CA VAL A 106 1.44 9.19 -7.50
C VAL A 106 1.90 9.29 -6.05
N ASN A 107 1.18 10.07 -5.26
CA ASN A 107 1.25 10.04 -3.80
C ASN A 107 -0.07 9.50 -3.28
N ALA A 108 -0.02 8.62 -2.30
CA ALA A 108 -1.22 8.03 -1.72
C ALA A 108 -1.10 7.90 -0.20
N ARG A 109 -2.23 8.05 0.45
CA ARG A 109 -2.38 7.78 1.87
C ARG A 109 -3.59 6.89 2.06
N ILE A 110 -3.35 5.67 2.48
CA ILE A 110 -4.37 4.64 2.62
C ILE A 110 -4.55 4.35 4.11
N THR A 111 -5.74 4.63 4.60
CA THR A 111 -6.09 4.41 6.01
C THR A 111 -6.81 3.08 6.16
N THR A 112 -6.29 2.22 7.03
CA THR A 112 -6.85 0.89 7.28
C THR A 112 -7.18 0.70 8.75
N VAL A 113 -8.14 -0.18 9.00
CA VAL A 113 -8.45 -0.68 10.34
C VAL A 113 -8.48 -2.19 10.31
N LEU A 114 -8.11 -2.80 11.43
CA LEU A 114 -8.25 -4.24 11.60
C LEU A 114 -9.65 -4.51 12.18
N THR A 115 -10.34 -5.50 11.62
CA THR A 115 -11.67 -5.89 12.10
C THR A 115 -11.66 -7.36 12.50
N LYS A 116 -12.52 -7.70 13.45
CA LYS A 116 -12.85 -9.08 13.78
C LYS A 116 -14.35 -9.23 13.79
N ASN A 117 -14.86 -10.16 12.96
CA ASN A 117 -16.30 -10.35 12.77
C ASN A 117 -17.00 -9.02 12.44
N ASN A 118 -16.41 -8.23 11.53
CA ASN A 118 -16.89 -6.95 11.04
C ASN A 118 -16.91 -5.81 12.07
N ARG A 119 -16.19 -5.97 13.18
CA ARG A 119 -16.05 -4.89 14.18
C ARG A 119 -14.59 -4.46 14.31
N PRO A 120 -14.31 -3.16 14.37
CA PRO A 120 -12.94 -2.68 14.56
C PRO A 120 -12.33 -3.23 15.87
N ILE A 121 -11.07 -3.64 15.78
CA ILE A 121 -10.29 -4.10 16.93
C ILE A 121 -8.95 -3.36 16.98
N LEU A 122 -8.30 -3.41 18.13
CA LEU A 122 -6.95 -2.86 18.28
C LEU A 122 -5.99 -3.63 17.37
N PRO A 123 -5.09 -2.95 16.65
CA PRO A 123 -4.21 -3.59 15.67
C PRO A 123 -2.95 -4.23 16.29
N GLY A 124 -3.04 -4.75 17.50
CA GLY A 124 -1.89 -5.33 18.21
C GLY A 124 -1.17 -6.42 17.43
N LEU A 125 -1.92 -7.28 16.75
CA LEU A 125 -1.36 -8.34 15.92
C LEU A 125 -0.47 -7.78 14.78
N LEU A 126 -0.93 -6.74 14.11
CA LEU A 126 -0.17 -6.09 13.03
C LEU A 126 1.07 -5.38 13.61
N ILE A 127 0.89 -4.61 14.68
CA ILE A 127 1.97 -3.86 15.32
C ILE A 127 3.09 -4.80 15.77
N GLU A 128 2.74 -5.92 16.38
CA GLU A 128 3.71 -6.93 16.81
C GLU A 128 4.55 -7.44 15.64
N LYS A 129 3.90 -7.76 14.51
CA LYS A 129 4.60 -8.24 13.32
C LYS A 129 5.51 -7.17 12.71
N PHE A 130 5.05 -5.93 12.70
CA PHE A 130 5.86 -4.81 12.19
C PHE A 130 7.09 -4.59 13.07
N GLU A 131 6.94 -4.60 14.38
CA GLU A 131 8.06 -4.46 15.32
C GLU A 131 9.09 -5.57 15.18
N LYS A 132 8.64 -6.81 15.01
CA LYS A 132 9.53 -7.95 14.76
C LYS A 132 10.31 -7.82 13.47
N ALA A 133 9.75 -7.14 12.47
CA ALA A 133 10.41 -6.85 11.21
C ALA A 133 11.32 -5.61 11.27
N GLY A 134 11.47 -4.99 12.45
CA GLY A 134 12.30 -3.81 12.63
C GLY A 134 11.67 -2.51 12.14
N ILE A 135 10.36 -2.50 11.94
CA ILE A 135 9.63 -1.34 11.43
C ILE A 135 9.13 -0.49 12.59
N LYS A 136 9.52 0.78 12.60
CA LYS A 136 9.05 1.76 13.57
C LYS A 136 8.02 2.66 12.91
N MET A 137 6.78 2.60 13.38
CA MET A 137 5.71 3.45 12.88
C MET A 137 5.76 4.83 13.52
N GLU A 138 5.52 5.86 12.70
CA GLU A 138 5.35 7.21 13.19
C GLU A 138 3.90 7.44 13.60
N GLU A 139 3.70 8.21 14.66
CA GLU A 139 2.37 8.73 14.99
C GLU A 139 2.01 9.85 14.02
N ILE A 140 0.80 9.77 13.50
CA ILE A 140 0.29 10.74 12.53
C ILE A 140 -0.85 11.53 13.15
#